data_4dc0345ff65f53f6f6b9d302ea6be361
#
_entry.id   4dc0345ff65f53f6f6b9d302ea6be361
#
_cell.length_a   1.000
_cell.length_b   1.000
_cell.length_c   1.000
_cell.angle_alpha   90.00
_cell.angle_beta   90.00
_cell.angle_gamma   90.00
#
_symmetry.space_group_name_H-M   'P 1'
#
loop_
_entity.id
_entity.type
_entity.pdbx_description
1 polymer ?
#
loop_
_entity_poly.entity_id
_entity_poly.type
_entity_poly.pdbx_seq_one_letter_code
_entity_poly.pdbx_strand_id
1 'polypeptide(L)'
;MLQRWGDYLLVPENLDEAIDRTPWERWDGKEAMMSSTHDPYLPSLAVAARRILERALPAGVRLCLQTRSFLVTKDLAFLSEFADQVRLQVSIATMNRDLARQIEPRVPPPEARIEVLRRARDAGLEVGVILAPIFPPTRTRPDVIADLAAMAEALEDLDPEHVYGESLHVRGQNLKLLENALGEQVHVTPGFDRGIAKIFHAELRKSGLRGTWWYEH
;
A
#
# COMPACT_ATOMS: atom_id res chain seq x y z
N MET A 1 -29.49 -2.45 -10.95
CA MET A 1 -28.78 -3.46 -10.13
C MET A 1 -27.71 -2.72 -9.37
N LEU A 2 -27.70 -2.73 -8.04
CA LEU A 2 -26.63 -2.08 -7.27
C LEU A 2 -25.34 -2.90 -7.45
N GLN A 3 -24.30 -2.28 -8.00
CA GLN A 3 -23.00 -2.92 -8.13
C GLN A 3 -22.36 -3.07 -6.73
N ARG A 4 -21.63 -4.16 -6.52
CA ARG A 4 -20.92 -4.39 -5.25
C ARG A 4 -19.71 -3.46 -5.16
N TRP A 5 -19.40 -3.00 -3.95
CA TRP A 5 -18.17 -2.27 -3.69
C TRP A 5 -16.96 -3.10 -4.14
N GLY A 6 -16.07 -2.48 -4.93
CA GLY A 6 -14.90 -3.13 -5.52
C GLY A 6 -15.11 -3.71 -6.92
N ASP A 7 -16.36 -3.80 -7.41
CA ASP A 7 -16.68 -4.31 -8.75
C ASP A 7 -16.81 -3.20 -9.80
N TYR A 8 -16.69 -1.94 -9.41
CA TYR A 8 -16.80 -0.79 -10.28
C TYR A 8 -15.80 0.30 -9.96
N LEU A 9 -15.47 1.09 -10.94
CA LEU A 9 -14.66 2.29 -10.82
C LEU A 9 -15.45 3.45 -11.42
N LEU A 10 -15.63 4.51 -10.64
CA LEU A 10 -16.22 5.75 -11.12
C LEU A 10 -15.11 6.73 -11.49
N VAL A 11 -15.02 7.07 -12.75
CA VAL A 11 -14.08 8.05 -13.26
C VAL A 11 -14.90 9.24 -13.78
N PRO A 12 -14.59 10.48 -13.35
CA PRO A 12 -15.26 11.67 -13.90
C PRO A 12 -15.04 11.76 -15.42
N GLU A 13 -16.09 12.08 -16.17
CA GLU A 13 -16.00 12.23 -17.64
C GLU A 13 -15.03 13.36 -18.04
N ASN A 14 -14.91 14.38 -17.20
CA ASN A 14 -14.03 15.53 -17.39
C ASN A 14 -12.68 15.41 -16.65
N LEU A 15 -12.22 14.18 -16.36
CA LEU A 15 -10.98 13.97 -15.58
C LEU A 15 -9.78 14.70 -16.22
N ASP A 16 -9.62 14.55 -17.53
CA ASP A 16 -8.52 15.17 -18.26
C ASP A 16 -8.57 16.71 -18.17
N GLU A 17 -9.74 17.29 -18.37
CA GLU A 17 -9.95 18.74 -18.21
C GLU A 17 -9.70 19.20 -16.77
N ALA A 18 -10.11 18.41 -15.79
CA ALA A 18 -9.88 18.71 -14.38
C ALA A 18 -8.38 18.71 -14.03
N ILE A 19 -7.61 17.75 -14.56
CA ILE A 19 -6.14 17.72 -14.41
C ILE A 19 -5.52 18.97 -15.01
N ASP A 20 -5.90 19.37 -16.23
CA ASP A 20 -5.32 20.50 -16.93
C ASP A 20 -5.70 21.85 -16.31
N ARG A 21 -6.89 21.96 -15.71
CA ARG A 21 -7.37 23.19 -15.05
C ARG A 21 -6.95 23.32 -13.58
N THR A 22 -6.40 22.26 -12.99
CA THR A 22 -5.94 22.32 -11.60
C THR A 22 -4.79 23.32 -11.47
N PRO A 23 -4.88 24.32 -10.58
CA PRO A 23 -3.82 25.31 -10.39
C PRO A 23 -2.69 24.71 -9.54
N TRP A 24 -1.90 23.80 -10.14
CA TRP A 24 -0.86 23.03 -9.48
C TRP A 24 0.17 23.88 -8.74
N GLU A 25 0.48 25.07 -9.23
CA GLU A 25 1.43 26.00 -8.62
C GLU A 25 0.99 26.47 -7.22
N ARG A 26 -0.32 26.39 -6.91
CA ARG A 26 -0.85 26.67 -5.56
C ARG A 26 -0.56 25.54 -4.57
N TRP A 27 -0.07 24.42 -5.07
CA TRP A 27 0.28 23.23 -4.28
C TRP A 27 1.80 23.10 -4.09
N ASP A 28 2.58 24.07 -4.57
CA ASP A 28 4.03 24.09 -4.37
C ASP A 28 4.41 23.88 -2.90
N GLY A 29 5.31 22.96 -2.65
CA GLY A 29 5.77 22.54 -1.32
C GLY A 29 4.74 21.79 -0.47
N LYS A 30 3.48 21.62 -0.93
CA LYS A 30 2.48 20.86 -0.19
C LYS A 30 2.60 19.37 -0.46
N GLU A 31 2.36 18.58 0.57
CA GLU A 31 2.29 17.13 0.43
C GLU A 31 0.86 16.66 0.08
N ALA A 32 0.75 15.80 -0.91
CA ALA A 32 -0.50 15.17 -1.29
C ALA A 32 -0.32 13.65 -1.36
N MET A 33 -1.32 12.90 -0.87
CA MET A 33 -1.36 11.45 -1.00
C MET A 33 -2.11 11.05 -2.26
N MET A 34 -1.50 10.23 -3.08
CA MET A 34 -2.09 9.66 -4.26
C MET A 34 -2.09 8.12 -4.14
N SER A 35 -3.22 7.43 -3.78
CA SER A 35 -4.49 8.01 -3.36
C SER A 35 -5.04 7.25 -2.15
N SER A 36 -6.07 7.80 -1.52
CA SER A 36 -6.66 7.22 -0.29
C SER A 36 -7.82 6.25 -0.55
N THR A 37 -8.40 6.23 -1.75
CA THR A 37 -9.64 5.46 -2.03
C THR A 37 -9.47 4.32 -3.02
N HIS A 38 -8.47 4.38 -3.88
CA HIS A 38 -8.17 3.37 -4.90
C HIS A 38 -6.69 3.41 -5.25
N ASP A 39 -6.18 2.33 -5.86
CA ASP A 39 -4.80 2.29 -6.34
C ASP A 39 -4.67 3.17 -7.60
N PRO A 40 -3.80 4.19 -7.62
CA PRO A 40 -3.60 5.05 -8.79
C PRO A 40 -3.04 4.30 -10.01
N TYR A 41 -2.37 3.18 -9.77
CA TYR A 41 -1.82 2.32 -10.81
C TYR A 41 -2.70 1.10 -11.13
N LEU A 42 -4.03 1.21 -10.95
CA LEU A 42 -4.95 0.31 -11.63
C LEU A 42 -4.73 0.42 -13.14
N PRO A 43 -4.80 -0.67 -13.93
CA PRO A 43 -4.55 -0.62 -15.37
C PRO A 43 -5.37 0.45 -16.12
N SER A 44 -6.60 0.71 -15.66
CA SER A 44 -7.48 1.73 -16.23
C SER A 44 -7.16 3.17 -15.80
N LEU A 45 -6.38 3.37 -14.74
CA LEU A 45 -6.04 4.68 -14.18
C LEU A 45 -4.58 5.09 -14.38
N ALA A 46 -3.69 4.15 -14.71
CA ALA A 46 -2.25 4.41 -14.78
C ALA A 46 -1.89 5.57 -15.73
N VAL A 47 -2.63 5.75 -16.84
CA VAL A 47 -2.44 6.87 -17.77
C VAL A 47 -2.82 8.19 -17.11
N ALA A 48 -3.95 8.25 -16.42
CA ALA A 48 -4.39 9.46 -15.71
C ALA A 48 -3.44 9.78 -14.53
N ALA A 49 -2.99 8.73 -13.80
CA ALA A 49 -1.99 8.89 -12.76
C ALA A 49 -0.72 9.55 -13.31
N ARG A 50 -0.19 9.04 -14.42
CA ARG A 50 0.98 9.62 -15.09
C ARG A 50 0.76 11.09 -15.47
N ARG A 51 -0.38 11.45 -16.03
CA ARG A 51 -0.70 12.85 -16.35
C ARG A 51 -0.74 13.76 -15.13
N ILE A 52 -1.28 13.27 -14.01
CA ILE A 52 -1.25 14.03 -12.73
C ILE A 52 0.21 14.26 -12.31
N LEU A 53 1.05 13.24 -12.35
CA LEU A 53 2.47 13.35 -12.00
C LEU A 53 3.20 14.38 -12.86
N GLU A 54 2.97 14.36 -14.18
CA GLU A 54 3.56 15.30 -15.15
C GLU A 54 3.16 16.77 -14.94
N ARG A 55 2.05 17.01 -14.24
CA ARG A 55 1.59 18.36 -13.90
C ARG A 55 2.00 18.76 -12.49
N ALA A 56 1.87 17.85 -11.54
CA ALA A 56 2.07 18.14 -10.12
C ALA A 56 3.55 18.29 -9.74
N LEU A 57 4.41 17.36 -10.20
CA LEU A 57 5.82 17.36 -9.80
C LEU A 57 6.60 18.59 -10.29
N PRO A 58 6.50 18.99 -11.58
CA PRO A 58 7.16 20.23 -12.03
C PRO A 58 6.64 21.49 -11.34
N ALA A 59 5.42 21.45 -10.78
CA ALA A 59 4.84 22.54 -10.00
C ALA A 59 5.26 22.56 -8.52
N GLY A 60 6.18 21.66 -8.11
CA GLY A 60 6.70 21.63 -6.74
C GLY A 60 5.84 20.82 -5.73
N VAL A 61 4.82 20.11 -6.19
CA VAL A 61 3.98 19.28 -5.29
C VAL A 61 4.79 18.09 -4.78
N ARG A 62 4.77 17.83 -3.47
CA ARG A 62 5.34 16.63 -2.87
C ARG A 62 4.30 15.51 -2.85
N LEU A 63 4.65 14.34 -3.36
CA LEU A 63 3.70 13.26 -3.52
C LEU A 63 4.09 12.00 -2.72
N CYS A 64 3.14 11.54 -1.91
CA CYS A 64 3.17 10.19 -1.36
C CYS A 64 2.34 9.26 -2.28
N LEU A 65 3.02 8.47 -3.09
CA LEU A 65 2.39 7.50 -3.99
C LEU A 65 2.18 6.18 -3.27
N GLN A 66 0.92 5.78 -3.09
CA GLN A 66 0.59 4.52 -2.46
C GLN A 66 0.02 3.53 -3.48
N THR A 67 0.66 2.39 -3.67
CA THR A 67 0.23 1.40 -4.67
C THR A 67 0.55 -0.03 -4.26
N ARG A 68 -0.15 -0.99 -4.86
CA ARG A 68 0.17 -2.43 -4.85
C ARG A 68 0.57 -2.91 -6.24
N SER A 69 0.55 -2.01 -7.24
CA SER A 69 0.70 -2.34 -8.64
C SER A 69 2.15 -2.30 -9.10
N PHE A 70 2.54 -3.30 -9.89
CA PHE A 70 3.84 -3.30 -10.56
C PHE A 70 3.94 -2.23 -11.67
N LEU A 71 2.80 -1.68 -12.12
CA LEU A 71 2.78 -0.69 -13.20
C LEU A 71 3.53 0.60 -12.87
N VAL A 72 3.67 0.96 -11.60
CA VAL A 72 4.45 2.12 -11.17
C VAL A 72 5.91 2.07 -11.65
N THR A 73 6.45 0.87 -11.87
CA THR A 73 7.84 0.71 -12.36
C THR A 73 8.08 1.32 -13.73
N LYS A 74 7.02 1.53 -14.54
CA LYS A 74 7.12 2.20 -15.84
C LYS A 74 7.42 3.69 -15.71
N ASP A 75 7.10 4.27 -14.56
CA ASP A 75 7.27 5.70 -14.31
C ASP A 75 8.50 6.02 -13.46
N LEU A 76 9.26 5.01 -12.99
CA LEU A 76 10.41 5.22 -12.10
C LEU A 76 11.46 6.16 -12.70
N ALA A 77 11.75 6.05 -14.00
CA ALA A 77 12.69 6.93 -14.67
C ALA A 77 12.25 8.41 -14.61
N PHE A 78 10.96 8.69 -14.75
CA PHE A 78 10.42 10.03 -14.60
C PHE A 78 10.38 10.47 -13.13
N LEU A 79 9.95 9.58 -12.23
CA LEU A 79 9.86 9.89 -10.81
C LEU A 79 11.23 10.19 -10.21
N SER A 80 12.30 9.54 -10.70
CA SER A 80 13.67 9.79 -10.25
C SER A 80 14.19 11.21 -10.56
N GLU A 81 13.61 11.90 -11.55
CA GLU A 81 13.89 13.32 -11.82
C GLU A 81 13.38 14.24 -10.69
N PHE A 82 12.47 13.73 -9.85
CA PHE A 82 11.81 14.43 -8.74
C PHE A 82 11.94 13.64 -7.43
N ALA A 83 13.07 12.95 -7.22
CA ALA A 83 13.25 12.00 -6.13
C ALA A 83 13.03 12.61 -4.74
N ASP A 84 13.41 13.87 -4.53
CA ASP A 84 13.23 14.64 -3.29
C ASP A 84 11.77 15.08 -3.04
N GLN A 85 10.90 14.95 -4.03
CA GLN A 85 9.47 15.28 -3.94
C GLN A 85 8.58 14.03 -3.86
N VAL A 86 9.12 12.82 -4.13
CA VAL A 86 8.32 11.59 -4.26
C VAL A 86 8.71 10.57 -3.22
N ARG A 87 7.73 10.13 -2.44
CA ARG A 87 7.80 8.95 -1.59
C ARG A 87 6.90 7.85 -2.16
N LEU A 88 7.49 6.70 -2.48
CA LEU A 88 6.72 5.54 -2.95
C LEU A 88 6.41 4.61 -1.78
N GLN A 89 5.12 4.36 -1.53
CA GLN A 89 4.65 3.43 -0.52
C GLN A 89 4.01 2.20 -1.15
N VAL A 90 4.35 1.02 -0.65
CA VAL A 90 3.74 -0.24 -1.06
C VAL A 90 3.08 -0.93 0.12
N SER A 91 1.85 -1.39 -0.07
CA SER A 91 1.11 -2.12 0.95
C SER A 91 1.30 -3.63 0.79
N ILE A 92 1.62 -4.32 1.90
CA ILE A 92 1.83 -5.78 1.99
C ILE A 92 1.07 -6.30 3.20
N ALA A 93 0.08 -7.17 2.97
CA ALA A 93 -0.73 -7.75 4.04
C ALA A 93 -0.15 -9.07 4.60
N THR A 94 0.69 -9.75 3.83
CA THR A 94 1.27 -11.06 4.17
C THR A 94 2.40 -11.41 3.20
N MET A 95 3.39 -12.16 3.65
CA MET A 95 4.37 -12.82 2.78
C MET A 95 3.92 -14.22 2.34
N ASN A 96 2.87 -14.75 2.96
CA ASN A 96 2.30 -16.02 2.54
C ASN A 96 1.58 -15.88 1.18
N ARG A 97 2.16 -16.49 0.15
CA ARG A 97 1.73 -16.39 -1.24
C ARG A 97 0.31 -16.91 -1.48
N ASP A 98 -0.06 -18.00 -0.81
CA ASP A 98 -1.37 -18.61 -1.00
C ASP A 98 -2.45 -17.76 -0.32
N LEU A 99 -2.16 -17.21 0.85
CA LEU A 99 -3.03 -16.26 1.50
C LEU A 99 -3.19 -14.98 0.66
N ALA A 100 -2.08 -14.40 0.18
CA ALA A 100 -2.12 -13.22 -0.68
C ALA A 100 -3.02 -13.46 -1.92
N ARG A 101 -2.92 -14.63 -2.57
CA ARG A 101 -3.76 -14.99 -3.71
C ARG A 101 -5.25 -15.10 -3.34
N GLN A 102 -5.56 -15.59 -2.14
CA GLN A 102 -6.95 -15.71 -1.68
C GLN A 102 -7.58 -14.33 -1.40
N ILE A 103 -6.87 -13.45 -0.71
CA ILE A 103 -7.42 -12.15 -0.28
C ILE A 103 -7.27 -11.03 -1.33
N GLU A 104 -6.26 -11.14 -2.20
CA GLU A 104 -5.93 -10.13 -3.21
C GLU A 104 -5.66 -10.77 -4.59
N PRO A 105 -6.63 -11.51 -5.18
CA PRO A 105 -6.39 -12.34 -6.37
C PRO A 105 -6.00 -11.57 -7.64
N ARG A 106 -6.21 -10.24 -7.67
CA ARG A 106 -5.89 -9.37 -8.80
C ARG A 106 -4.68 -8.49 -8.58
N VAL A 107 -3.98 -8.67 -7.47
CA VAL A 107 -2.82 -7.85 -7.08
C VAL A 107 -1.54 -8.69 -7.23
N PRO A 108 -0.40 -8.10 -7.61
CA PRO A 108 0.87 -8.80 -7.67
C PRO A 108 1.22 -9.49 -6.34
N PRO A 109 1.89 -10.64 -6.37
CA PRO A 109 2.31 -11.34 -5.16
C PRO A 109 3.27 -10.50 -4.31
N PRO A 110 3.42 -10.81 -3.00
CA PRO A 110 4.21 -9.98 -2.09
C PRO A 110 5.65 -9.75 -2.56
N GLU A 111 6.31 -10.76 -3.13
CA GLU A 111 7.69 -10.64 -3.61
C GLU A 111 7.82 -9.65 -4.78
N ALA A 112 6.80 -9.60 -5.65
CA ALA A 112 6.79 -8.61 -6.74
C ALA A 112 6.60 -7.18 -6.19
N ARG A 113 5.90 -7.02 -5.07
CA ARG A 113 5.76 -5.73 -4.38
C ARG A 113 7.07 -5.31 -3.70
N ILE A 114 7.80 -6.24 -3.11
CA ILE A 114 9.17 -6.00 -2.61
C ILE A 114 10.09 -5.58 -3.75
N GLU A 115 9.99 -6.23 -4.91
CA GLU A 115 10.77 -5.87 -6.09
C GLU A 115 10.46 -4.44 -6.59
N VAL A 116 9.20 -3.98 -6.49
CA VAL A 116 8.84 -2.58 -6.79
C VAL A 116 9.61 -1.62 -5.88
N LEU A 117 9.68 -1.92 -4.57
CA LEU A 117 10.42 -1.10 -3.61
C LEU A 117 11.93 -1.08 -3.91
N ARG A 118 12.52 -2.24 -4.25
CA ARG A 118 13.96 -2.29 -4.64
C ARG A 118 14.23 -1.39 -5.83
N ARG A 119 13.44 -1.53 -6.90
CA ARG A 119 13.59 -0.69 -8.10
C ARG A 119 13.40 0.78 -7.82
N ALA A 120 12.44 1.14 -6.97
CA ALA A 120 12.21 2.52 -6.59
C ALA A 120 13.41 3.09 -5.82
N ARG A 121 13.95 2.34 -4.85
CA ARG A 121 15.16 2.73 -4.11
C ARG A 121 16.38 2.85 -5.04
N ASP A 122 16.56 1.89 -5.95
CA ASP A 122 17.66 1.93 -6.93
C ASP A 122 17.53 3.12 -7.89
N ALA A 123 16.30 3.60 -8.12
CA ALA A 123 16.03 4.84 -8.85
C ALA A 123 16.17 6.12 -7.99
N GLY A 124 16.60 5.99 -6.73
CA GLY A 124 16.84 7.11 -5.81
C GLY A 124 15.61 7.64 -5.08
N LEU A 125 14.46 6.95 -5.17
CA LEU A 125 13.24 7.39 -4.48
C LEU A 125 13.27 7.01 -3.00
N GLU A 126 12.66 7.85 -2.16
CA GLU A 126 12.28 7.48 -0.80
C GLU A 126 11.21 6.38 -0.86
N VAL A 127 11.42 5.28 -0.13
CA VAL A 127 10.50 4.15 -0.09
C VAL A 127 9.91 3.95 1.30
N GLY A 128 8.61 3.64 1.34
CA GLY A 128 7.90 3.31 2.57
C GLY A 128 7.06 2.04 2.41
N VAL A 129 6.73 1.42 3.52
CA VAL A 129 5.94 0.18 3.54
C VAL A 129 4.77 0.30 4.49
N ILE A 130 3.64 -0.25 4.06
CA ILE A 130 2.44 -0.39 4.89
C ILE A 130 2.15 -1.88 5.05
N LEU A 131 2.42 -2.43 6.23
CA LEU A 131 2.06 -3.80 6.59
C LEU A 131 0.61 -3.82 7.07
N ALA A 132 -0.33 -3.91 6.13
CA ALA A 132 -1.76 -3.79 6.41
C ALA A 132 -2.65 -4.42 5.31
N PRO A 133 -3.82 -4.95 5.72
CA PRO A 133 -4.22 -5.22 7.10
C PRO A 133 -3.59 -6.50 7.64
N ILE A 134 -3.08 -6.46 8.88
CA ILE A 134 -2.69 -7.68 9.59
C ILE A 134 -3.92 -8.22 10.31
N PHE A 135 -4.30 -9.45 10.04
CA PHE A 135 -5.48 -10.09 10.62
C PHE A 135 -5.13 -11.39 11.37
N PRO A 136 -6.05 -11.92 12.20
CA PRO A 136 -5.80 -13.11 13.00
C PRO A 136 -5.33 -14.32 12.19
N PRO A 137 -4.83 -15.38 12.85
CA PRO A 137 -4.48 -16.64 12.19
C PRO A 137 -5.61 -17.19 11.32
N THR A 138 -5.24 -17.80 10.20
CA THR A 138 -6.14 -18.50 9.26
C THR A 138 -5.60 -19.90 9.00
N ARG A 139 -6.40 -20.76 8.38
CA ARG A 139 -5.92 -22.09 7.97
C ARG A 139 -4.72 -22.00 7.02
N THR A 140 -4.73 -21.04 6.11
CA THR A 140 -3.66 -20.86 5.13
C THR A 140 -2.41 -20.21 5.76
N ARG A 141 -2.59 -19.40 6.79
CA ARG A 141 -1.50 -18.73 7.52
C ARG A 141 -1.76 -18.85 9.03
N PRO A 142 -1.47 -20.01 9.63
CA PRO A 142 -1.74 -20.26 11.06
C PRO A 142 -0.81 -19.49 12.00
N ASP A 143 0.41 -19.16 11.55
CA ASP A 143 1.39 -18.43 12.34
C ASP A 143 1.56 -17.00 11.80
N VAL A 144 0.86 -16.04 12.44
CA VAL A 144 0.95 -14.63 12.10
C VAL A 144 2.30 -14.02 12.53
N ILE A 145 2.94 -14.60 13.54
CA ILE A 145 4.24 -14.10 14.04
C ILE A 145 5.32 -14.43 13.02
N ALA A 146 5.34 -15.68 12.55
CA ALA A 146 6.27 -16.08 11.50
C ALA A 146 6.08 -15.28 10.20
N ASP A 147 4.83 -14.94 9.84
CA ASP A 147 4.54 -14.11 8.68
C ASP A 147 5.04 -12.66 8.86
N LEU A 148 4.88 -12.08 10.06
CA LEU A 148 5.45 -10.76 10.39
C LEU A 148 6.99 -10.78 10.37
N ALA A 149 7.60 -11.83 10.90
CA ALA A 149 9.04 -12.02 10.82
C ALA A 149 9.53 -12.06 9.37
N ALA A 150 8.84 -12.83 8.50
CA ALA A 150 9.15 -12.89 7.08
C ALA A 150 8.96 -11.54 6.36
N MET A 151 7.96 -10.74 6.75
CA MET A 151 7.80 -9.37 6.25
C MET A 151 8.97 -8.48 6.67
N ALA A 152 9.38 -8.52 7.94
CA ALA A 152 10.50 -7.74 8.46
C ALA A 152 11.83 -8.11 7.78
N GLU A 153 12.11 -9.41 7.65
CA GLU A 153 13.28 -9.93 6.95
C GLU A 153 13.32 -9.47 5.48
N ALA A 154 12.19 -9.52 4.77
CA ALA A 154 12.11 -9.08 3.38
C ALA A 154 12.39 -7.59 3.19
N LEU A 155 12.29 -6.78 4.25
CA LEU A 155 12.53 -5.34 4.26
C LEU A 155 13.93 -4.95 4.77
N GLU A 156 14.68 -5.88 5.36
CA GLU A 156 15.98 -5.60 5.99
C GLU A 156 16.96 -4.90 5.04
N ASP A 157 17.13 -5.45 3.84
CA ASP A 157 18.03 -4.88 2.82
C ASP A 157 17.47 -3.61 2.14
N LEU A 158 16.19 -3.32 2.35
CA LEU A 158 15.54 -2.16 1.72
C LEU A 158 15.74 -0.88 2.52
N ASP A 159 15.97 -0.99 3.82
CA ASP A 159 16.10 0.15 4.74
C ASP A 159 15.03 1.25 4.44
N PRO A 160 13.74 0.92 4.52
CA PRO A 160 12.68 1.86 4.18
C PRO A 160 12.65 3.02 5.16
N GLU A 161 12.36 4.24 4.68
CA GLU A 161 12.24 5.45 5.49
C GLU A 161 11.23 5.26 6.63
N HIS A 162 10.16 4.52 6.36
CA HIS A 162 9.18 4.15 7.38
C HIS A 162 8.49 2.83 7.06
N VAL A 163 8.07 2.16 8.14
CA VAL A 163 7.20 0.98 8.09
C VAL A 163 5.97 1.26 8.95
N TYR A 164 4.80 1.30 8.34
CA TYR A 164 3.54 1.40 9.08
C TYR A 164 2.92 0.02 9.23
N GLY A 165 2.37 -0.26 10.41
CA GLY A 165 1.58 -1.46 10.69
C GLY A 165 0.17 -1.10 11.10
N GLU A 166 -0.80 -1.89 10.65
CA GLU A 166 -2.22 -1.73 10.98
C GLU A 166 -2.91 -3.08 11.02
N SER A 167 -3.70 -3.34 12.05
CA SER A 167 -4.53 -4.53 12.11
C SER A 167 -5.80 -4.39 11.28
N LEU A 168 -6.51 -5.50 11.08
CA LEU A 168 -7.82 -5.47 10.44
C LEU A 168 -8.82 -4.71 11.32
N HIS A 169 -9.20 -3.52 10.89
CA HIS A 169 -10.31 -2.78 11.47
C HIS A 169 -11.62 -3.23 10.82
N VAL A 170 -12.51 -3.77 11.63
CA VAL A 170 -13.81 -4.26 11.14
C VAL A 170 -14.73 -3.08 10.83
N ARG A 171 -14.95 -2.83 9.54
CA ARG A 171 -15.79 -1.74 9.03
C ARG A 171 -16.70 -2.22 7.90
N GLY A 172 -17.96 -1.88 7.96
CA GLY A 172 -18.92 -2.26 6.93
C GLY A 172 -18.97 -3.78 6.71
N GLN A 173 -18.63 -4.22 5.51
CA GLN A 173 -18.66 -5.63 5.12
C GLN A 173 -17.25 -6.24 4.94
N ASN A 174 -16.19 -5.55 5.29
CA ASN A 174 -14.82 -6.00 4.99
C ASN A 174 -14.47 -7.36 5.63
N LEU A 175 -14.89 -7.61 6.87
CA LEU A 175 -14.71 -8.89 7.53
C LEU A 175 -15.43 -10.01 6.77
N LYS A 176 -16.69 -9.80 6.40
CA LYS A 176 -17.47 -10.79 5.64
C LYS A 176 -16.87 -11.08 4.27
N LEU A 177 -16.33 -10.06 3.60
CA LEU A 177 -15.63 -10.24 2.32
C LEU A 177 -14.35 -11.05 2.50
N LEU A 178 -13.59 -10.79 3.56
CA LEU A 178 -12.41 -11.57 3.92
C LEU A 178 -12.78 -13.03 4.21
N GLU A 179 -13.78 -13.29 5.07
CA GLU A 179 -14.25 -14.64 5.40
C GLU A 179 -14.74 -15.40 4.17
N ASN A 180 -15.44 -14.73 3.25
CA ASN A 180 -15.86 -15.33 1.98
C ASN A 180 -14.66 -15.71 1.09
N ALA A 181 -13.63 -14.85 1.04
CA ALA A 181 -12.41 -15.12 0.26
C ALA A 181 -11.61 -16.29 0.84
N LEU A 182 -11.59 -16.42 2.17
CA LEU A 182 -10.87 -17.47 2.89
C LEU A 182 -11.66 -18.79 2.98
N GLY A 183 -12.99 -18.74 2.87
CA GLY A 183 -13.87 -19.88 3.12
C GLY A 183 -13.87 -20.32 4.59
N GLU A 184 -13.57 -19.41 5.51
CA GLU A 184 -13.56 -19.65 6.96
C GLU A 184 -13.92 -18.38 7.74
N GLN A 185 -14.31 -18.52 9.01
CA GLN A 185 -14.55 -17.40 9.91
C GLN A 185 -13.24 -16.85 10.45
N VAL A 186 -13.18 -15.53 10.60
CA VAL A 186 -12.01 -14.81 11.16
C VAL A 186 -12.40 -14.18 12.49
N HIS A 187 -11.83 -14.69 13.57
CA HIS A 187 -12.14 -14.25 14.91
C HIS A 187 -11.24 -13.09 15.35
N VAL A 188 -11.72 -11.87 15.15
CA VAL A 188 -11.04 -10.66 15.66
C VAL A 188 -11.41 -10.50 17.13
N THR A 189 -10.50 -10.83 18.04
CA THR A 189 -10.73 -10.73 19.48
C THR A 189 -10.43 -9.34 20.03
N PRO A 190 -11.12 -8.90 21.10
CA PRO A 190 -10.71 -7.68 21.81
C PRO A 190 -9.25 -7.76 22.25
N GLY A 191 -8.46 -6.74 21.91
CA GLY A 191 -7.03 -6.68 22.25
C GLY A 191 -6.09 -7.31 21.21
N PHE A 192 -6.62 -7.93 20.13
CA PHE A 192 -5.80 -8.42 19.02
C PHE A 192 -4.89 -7.29 18.50
N ASP A 193 -5.43 -6.12 18.25
CA ASP A 193 -4.69 -4.95 17.77
C ASP A 193 -3.48 -4.62 18.66
N ARG A 194 -3.68 -4.49 19.97
CA ARG A 194 -2.58 -4.21 20.92
C ARG A 194 -1.57 -5.36 21.02
N GLY A 195 -2.04 -6.60 20.90
CA GLY A 195 -1.18 -7.79 20.93
C GLY A 195 -0.26 -7.83 19.71
N ILE A 196 -0.84 -7.67 18.53
CA ILE A 196 -0.10 -7.74 17.27
C ILE A 196 0.82 -6.54 17.07
N ALA A 197 0.46 -5.35 17.58
CA ALA A 197 1.33 -4.18 17.58
C ALA A 197 2.65 -4.43 18.32
N LYS A 198 2.60 -5.11 19.48
CA LYS A 198 3.82 -5.47 20.24
C LYS A 198 4.70 -6.42 19.45
N ILE A 199 4.10 -7.39 18.76
CA ILE A 199 4.81 -8.36 17.94
C ILE A 199 5.43 -7.66 16.72
N PHE A 200 4.67 -6.81 16.03
CA PHE A 200 5.16 -5.98 14.93
C PHE A 200 6.44 -5.22 15.33
N HIS A 201 6.40 -4.47 16.43
CA HIS A 201 7.59 -3.75 16.89
C HIS A 201 8.76 -4.67 17.30
N ALA A 202 8.45 -5.86 17.82
CA ALA A 202 9.48 -6.81 18.19
C ALA A 202 10.17 -7.42 16.95
N GLU A 203 9.40 -7.83 15.94
CA GLU A 203 9.95 -8.43 14.72
C GLU A 203 10.74 -7.39 13.90
N LEU A 204 10.23 -6.17 13.74
CA LEU A 204 10.98 -5.10 13.05
C LEU A 204 12.33 -4.82 13.74
N ARG A 205 12.37 -4.78 15.08
CA ARG A 205 13.63 -4.55 15.79
C ARG A 205 14.66 -5.66 15.58
N LYS A 206 14.24 -6.93 15.40
CA LYS A 206 15.16 -8.03 15.08
C LYS A 206 15.86 -7.83 13.75
N SER A 207 15.16 -7.25 12.78
CA SER A 207 15.71 -6.88 11.46
C SER A 207 16.31 -5.47 11.41
N GLY A 208 16.60 -4.86 12.55
CA GLY A 208 17.18 -3.52 12.62
C GLY A 208 16.23 -2.37 12.21
N LEU A 209 14.97 -2.68 11.92
CA LEU A 209 13.98 -1.73 11.43
C LEU A 209 13.20 -1.07 12.56
N ARG A 210 12.61 0.07 12.24
CA ARG A 210 11.65 0.78 13.08
C ARG A 210 10.34 0.92 12.34
N GLY A 211 9.22 0.96 13.11
CA GLY A 211 7.92 1.14 12.52
C GLY A 211 6.97 1.89 13.44
N THR A 212 5.90 2.39 12.85
CA THR A 212 4.80 3.03 13.55
C THR A 212 3.55 2.17 13.41
N TRP A 213 2.88 1.93 14.52
CA TRP A 213 1.62 1.21 14.51
C TRP A 213 0.46 2.20 14.47
N TRP A 214 -0.49 1.95 13.57
CA TRP A 214 -1.70 2.75 13.45
C TRP A 214 -2.80 2.16 14.31
N TYR A 215 -3.17 2.87 15.36
CA TYR A 215 -4.30 2.49 16.21
C TYR A 215 -5.60 3.12 15.70
N GLU A 216 -6.70 2.36 15.79
CA GLU A 216 -8.04 2.93 15.66
C GLU A 216 -8.32 3.80 16.88
N HIS A 217 -8.66 5.09 16.68
CA HIS A 217 -9.05 6.04 17.73
C HIS A 217 -10.55 6.14 17.86
#